data_fd4a22226ed6dafc2a42baf5901d7fa8
#
_entry.id   fd4a22226ed6dafc2a42baf5901d7fa8
#
_cell.length_a   1.000
_cell.length_b   1.000
_cell.length_c   1.000
_cell.angle_alpha   90.00
_cell.angle_beta   90.00
_cell.angle_gamma   90.00
#
_symmetry.space_group_name_H-M   'P 1'
#
loop_
_entity.id
_entity.type
_entity.pdbx_description
1 polymer ?
#
loop_
_entity_poly.entity_id
_entity_poly.type
_entity_poly.pdbx_seq_one_letter_code
_entity_poly.pdbx_strand_id
1 'polypeptide(L)'
;MSTILIEIRRAKASDAPAVASAHDEAWRMAYQGIIPGTELEKLINRRGPAWWDSAIRKGSRIALLQFGDKIAGYANYGRNRARSL
;
A
#
# COMPACT_ATOMS: atom_id res chain seq x y z
N MET A 1 -15.46 27.39 -1.23
CA MET A 1 -14.10 26.92 -1.41
C MET A 1 -13.96 25.55 -0.79
N SER A 2 -13.49 24.61 -1.55
CA SER A 2 -13.34 23.27 -1.00
C SER A 2 -11.96 23.13 -0.37
N THR A 3 -11.93 22.45 0.74
CA THR A 3 -10.70 22.16 1.43
C THR A 3 -10.46 20.66 1.31
N ILE A 4 -9.30 20.30 0.82
CA ILE A 4 -8.93 18.90 0.76
C ILE A 4 -8.23 18.55 2.06
N LEU A 5 -8.82 17.61 2.78
CA LEU A 5 -8.22 17.16 4.02
C LEU A 5 -7.14 16.14 3.70
N ILE A 6 -5.93 16.44 4.12
CA ILE A 6 -4.80 15.53 3.96
C ILE A 6 -4.50 14.93 5.31
N GLU A 7 -4.45 13.62 5.36
CA GLU A 7 -4.31 12.92 6.62
C GLU A 7 -3.35 11.75 6.48
N ILE A 8 -2.54 11.53 7.50
CA ILE A 8 -1.69 10.35 7.58
C ILE A 8 -2.21 9.54 8.77
N ARG A 9 -2.58 8.31 8.51
CA ARG A 9 -3.11 7.45 9.55
C ARG A 9 -2.68 6.01 9.36
N ARG A 10 -2.84 5.22 10.41
CA ARG A 10 -2.52 3.80 10.35
C ARG A 10 -3.62 3.05 9.59
N ALA A 11 -3.23 2.10 8.76
CA ALA A 11 -4.17 1.29 8.02
C ALA A 11 -4.90 0.31 8.93
N LYS A 12 -6.18 0.11 8.63
CA LYS A 12 -7.02 -0.91 9.26
C LYS A 12 -7.27 -2.00 8.23
N ALA A 13 -7.72 -3.16 8.70
CA ALA A 13 -7.99 -4.28 7.79
C ALA A 13 -8.95 -3.89 6.67
N SER A 14 -9.93 -3.03 6.97
CA SER A 14 -10.88 -2.57 5.97
C SER A 14 -10.25 -1.74 4.88
N ASP A 15 -9.01 -1.29 5.07
CA ASP A 15 -8.28 -0.51 4.06
C ASP A 15 -7.57 -1.41 3.05
N ALA A 16 -7.56 -2.72 3.27
CA ALA A 16 -6.78 -3.62 2.42
C ALA A 16 -7.07 -3.49 0.92
N PRO A 17 -8.32 -3.38 0.47
CA PRO A 17 -8.56 -3.20 -0.96
C PRO A 17 -7.96 -1.91 -1.51
N ALA A 18 -8.04 -0.83 -0.75
CA ALA A 18 -7.51 0.47 -1.18
C ALA A 18 -5.99 0.44 -1.21
N VAL A 19 -5.37 -0.21 -0.23
CA VAL A 19 -3.91 -0.34 -0.20
C VAL A 19 -3.44 -1.20 -1.36
N ALA A 20 -4.14 -2.29 -1.64
CA ALA A 20 -3.80 -3.16 -2.76
C ALA A 20 -3.89 -2.40 -4.08
N SER A 21 -4.91 -1.56 -4.24
CA SER A 21 -5.07 -0.76 -5.44
C SER A 21 -3.95 0.25 -5.60
N ALA A 22 -3.55 0.91 -4.51
CA ALA A 22 -2.46 1.86 -4.54
C ALA A 22 -1.13 1.16 -4.86
N HIS A 23 -0.93 -0.03 -4.33
CA HIS A 23 0.25 -0.84 -4.61
C HIS A 23 0.31 -1.23 -6.08
N ASP A 24 -0.82 -1.71 -6.61
CA ASP A 24 -0.94 -2.07 -8.03
C ASP A 24 -0.54 -0.89 -8.91
N GLU A 25 -1.17 0.25 -8.67
CA GLU A 25 -0.94 1.44 -9.48
C GLU A 25 0.53 1.88 -9.41
N ALA A 26 1.10 1.89 -8.21
CA ALA A 26 2.48 2.31 -8.04
C ALA A 26 3.45 1.39 -8.77
N TRP A 27 3.22 0.07 -8.71
CA TRP A 27 4.09 -0.88 -9.37
C TRP A 27 3.97 -0.81 -10.89
N ARG A 28 2.76 -0.59 -11.40
CA ARG A 28 2.59 -0.44 -12.85
C ARG A 28 3.30 0.81 -13.34
N MET A 29 3.19 1.91 -12.62
CA MET A 29 3.86 3.13 -13.00
C MET A 29 5.38 2.98 -12.96
N ALA A 30 5.90 2.30 -11.95
CA ALA A 30 7.33 2.17 -11.78
C ALA A 30 7.98 1.20 -12.76
N TYR A 31 7.29 0.10 -13.09
CA TYR A 31 7.93 -1.01 -13.79
C TYR A 31 7.33 -1.36 -15.15
N GLN A 32 6.28 -0.68 -15.55
CA GLN A 32 5.69 -0.91 -16.86
C GLN A 32 6.72 -0.60 -17.94
N GLY A 33 6.92 -1.53 -18.85
CA GLY A 33 7.93 -1.37 -19.88
C GLY A 33 9.33 -1.81 -19.47
N ILE A 34 9.54 -2.05 -18.16
CA ILE A 34 10.83 -2.53 -17.65
C ILE A 34 10.73 -4.01 -17.34
N ILE A 35 9.63 -4.42 -16.69
CA ILE A 35 9.35 -5.82 -16.38
C ILE A 35 8.33 -6.33 -17.38
N PRO A 36 8.54 -7.50 -17.99
CA PRO A 36 7.55 -8.06 -18.91
C PRO A 36 6.17 -8.12 -18.27
N GLY A 37 5.14 -7.82 -19.06
CA GLY A 37 3.78 -7.68 -18.55
C GLY A 37 3.28 -8.85 -17.73
N THR A 38 3.52 -10.09 -18.20
CA THR A 38 3.08 -11.27 -17.46
C THR A 38 3.78 -11.41 -16.12
N GLU A 39 5.06 -11.07 -16.06
CA GLU A 39 5.82 -11.15 -14.82
C GLU A 39 5.38 -10.06 -13.86
N LEU A 40 5.10 -8.88 -14.39
CA LEU A 40 4.62 -7.76 -13.57
C LEU A 40 3.28 -8.11 -12.94
N GLU A 41 2.37 -8.72 -13.71
CA GLU A 41 1.08 -9.14 -13.18
C GLU A 41 1.24 -10.13 -12.02
N LYS A 42 2.16 -11.07 -12.17
CA LYS A 42 2.41 -12.04 -11.10
C LYS A 42 2.92 -11.36 -9.83
N LEU A 43 3.82 -10.42 -9.98
CA LEU A 43 4.38 -9.71 -8.83
C LEU A 43 3.32 -8.88 -8.13
N ILE A 44 2.48 -8.20 -8.89
CA ILE A 44 1.41 -7.40 -8.33
C ILE A 44 0.39 -8.28 -7.63
N ASN A 45 0.02 -9.40 -8.25
CA ASN A 45 -1.01 -10.28 -7.71
C ASN A 45 -0.59 -10.96 -6.41
N ARG A 46 0.70 -11.07 -6.15
CA ARG A 46 1.17 -11.62 -4.89
C ARG A 46 0.71 -10.79 -3.70
N ARG A 47 0.51 -9.50 -3.91
CA ARG A 47 0.10 -8.58 -2.85
C ARG A 47 -1.25 -7.97 -3.13
N GLY A 48 -2.22 -8.83 -3.40
CA GLY A 48 -3.60 -8.40 -3.57
C GLY A 48 -4.26 -8.09 -2.24
N PRO A 49 -5.55 -7.78 -2.28
CA PRO A 49 -6.28 -7.38 -1.05
C PRO A 49 -6.17 -8.37 0.09
N ALA A 50 -6.21 -9.68 -0.20
CA ALA A 50 -6.13 -10.69 0.83
C ALA A 50 -4.78 -10.67 1.54
N TRP A 51 -3.70 -10.44 0.77
CA TRP A 51 -2.37 -10.35 1.37
C TRP A 51 -2.28 -9.15 2.31
N TRP A 52 -2.81 -8.00 1.89
CA TRP A 52 -2.78 -6.80 2.70
C TRP A 52 -3.66 -6.93 3.95
N ASP A 53 -4.84 -7.54 3.78
CA ASP A 53 -5.72 -7.78 4.92
C ASP A 53 -5.01 -8.64 5.97
N SER A 54 -4.39 -9.72 5.53
CA SER A 54 -3.67 -10.61 6.42
C SER A 54 -2.51 -9.90 7.10
N ALA A 55 -1.74 -9.13 6.35
CA ALA A 55 -0.59 -8.41 6.90
C ALA A 55 -1.03 -7.41 7.97
N ILE A 56 -2.10 -6.68 7.71
CA ILE A 56 -2.61 -5.70 8.66
C ILE A 56 -3.11 -6.39 9.92
N ARG A 57 -3.85 -7.49 9.77
CA ARG A 57 -4.37 -8.22 10.92
C ARG A 57 -3.27 -8.84 11.75
N LYS A 58 -2.15 -9.18 11.14
CA LYS A 58 -1.00 -9.75 11.85
C LYS A 58 -0.13 -8.70 12.51
N GLY A 59 -0.48 -7.43 12.36
CA GLY A 59 0.20 -6.37 13.06
C GLY A 59 1.19 -5.56 12.24
N SER A 60 1.25 -5.76 10.94
CA SER A 60 2.08 -4.91 10.09
C SER A 60 1.63 -3.47 10.23
N ARG A 61 2.59 -2.58 10.35
CA ARG A 61 2.30 -1.17 10.51
C ARG A 61 2.40 -0.48 9.16
N ILE A 62 1.27 -0.06 8.68
CA ILE A 62 1.18 0.59 7.39
C ILE A 62 0.54 1.95 7.59
N ALA A 63 1.26 3.00 7.19
CA ALA A 63 0.74 4.35 7.22
C ALA A 63 0.13 4.66 5.87
N LEU A 64 -1.02 5.30 5.89
CA LEU A 64 -1.71 5.70 4.67
C LEU A 64 -1.71 7.21 4.56
N LEU A 65 -1.46 7.69 3.36
CA LEU A 65 -1.65 9.08 3.02
C LEU A 65 -2.99 9.21 2.34
N GLN A 66 -3.89 9.91 2.98
CA GLN A 66 -5.27 10.02 2.52
C GLN A 66 -5.62 11.45 2.14
N PHE A 67 -6.20 11.61 0.95
CA PHE A 67 -6.74 12.86 0.48
C PHE A 67 -8.25 12.72 0.42
N GLY A 68 -8.95 13.36 1.36
CA GLY A 68 -10.39 13.17 1.43
C GLY A 68 -10.70 11.70 1.67
N ASP A 69 -11.36 11.06 0.71
CA ASP A 69 -11.70 9.65 0.81
C ASP A 69 -10.80 8.76 -0.03
N LYS A 70 -9.74 9.32 -0.61
CA LYS A 70 -8.86 8.58 -1.50
C LYS A 70 -7.54 8.28 -0.83
N ILE A 71 -7.06 7.05 -0.97
CA ILE A 71 -5.74 6.67 -0.52
C ILE A 71 -4.77 7.00 -1.64
N ALA A 72 -3.87 7.93 -1.38
CA ALA A 72 -2.91 8.39 -2.38
C ALA A 72 -1.55 7.71 -2.25
N GLY A 73 -1.27 7.13 -1.09
CA GLY A 73 0.01 6.45 -0.91
C GLY A 73 0.03 5.66 0.37
N TYR A 74 1.06 4.86 0.52
CA TYR A 74 1.22 4.06 1.73
C TYR A 74 2.71 3.86 2.00
N ALA A 75 3.02 3.57 3.27
CA ALA A 75 4.39 3.26 3.66
C ALA A 75 4.33 2.20 4.75
N ASN A 76 5.19 1.20 4.61
CA ASN A 76 5.30 0.18 5.63
C ASN A 76 6.35 0.66 6.63
N TYR A 77 5.92 0.82 7.87
CA TYR A 77 6.83 1.23 8.93
C TYR A 77 6.67 0.26 10.10
N GLY A 78 7.54 0.35 11.05
CA GLY A 78 7.44 -0.49 12.20
C GLY A 78 8.78 -0.58 12.88
N ARG A 79 8.88 -1.51 13.81
CA ARG A 79 10.12 -1.70 14.49
C ARG A 79 11.17 -2.11 13.48
N ASN A 80 12.22 -1.36 13.43
CA ASN A 80 13.32 -1.68 12.53
C ASN A 80 14.34 -2.50 13.27
N ARG A 81 14.25 -3.80 13.12
CA ARG A 81 15.09 -4.69 13.89
C ARG A 81 16.53 -4.63 13.46
N ALA A 82 16.77 -4.35 12.21
CA ALA A 82 18.12 -4.23 11.72
C ALA A 82 18.85 -3.08 12.36
N ARG A 83 18.10 -2.12 12.83
CA ARG A 83 18.67 -0.96 13.47
C ARG A 83 18.81 -1.12 14.93
N SER A 84 18.26 -2.16 15.44
CA SER A 84 18.36 -2.42 16.86
C SER A 84 19.77 -2.79 17.26
N LEU A 85 20.65 -2.50 16.41
CA LEU A 85 22.03 -2.75 16.64
C LEU A 85 22.59 -1.82 17.68
#